data_bea24953eb63b7533e737d0e2a89ed28
#
_entry.id   bea24953eb63b7533e737d0e2a89ed28
#
_cell.length_a   1.000
_cell.length_b   1.000
_cell.length_c   1.000
_cell.angle_alpha   90.00
_cell.angle_beta   90.00
_cell.angle_gamma   90.00
#
_symmetry.space_group_name_H-M   'P 1'
#
loop_
_entity.id
_entity.type
_entity.pdbx_description
1 polymer ?
#
loop_
_entity_poly.entity_id
_entity_poly.type
_entity_poly.pdbx_seq_one_letter_code
_entity_poly.pdbx_strand_id
1 'polypeptide(L)'
;MIVAITGGTGFIGKHLLARHVARGDQVRYLTRRRAAKDTRGASAHIGDLSRSVDELRRFVRGAEVLYHCAAELRDEVEMHNTNVLGTANLLAAASGEIGRWVQLSSTGVYGSELHGDINEGAEINPVNAYERSKATSDKLVCAAAEKQNLPCVVLRPSNVYGTDMPNQSLFQLIKMIDSGMFFFIGKHGAVANYIQVENVVDALVLCGTGGLPFNGRAYIVSDHRTLEDFVGAIAAVLGKKAPQKRLPESLVRAAVALAGSIPKFPLKPSRVDALTNRTVYRADRIGSELGYKNRISMEEGVGEFTRYWKNGSTSGQPPEAKGR
;
A
#
# COMPACT_ATOMS: atom_id res chain seq x y z
N MET A 1 0.00 -11.02 -22.50
CA MET A 1 0.70 -9.70 -22.52
C MET A 1 2.13 -9.87 -22.02
N ILE A 2 3.02 -8.93 -22.41
CA ILE A 2 4.36 -8.82 -21.81
C ILE A 2 4.28 -7.80 -20.68
N VAL A 3 4.54 -8.26 -19.45
CA VAL A 3 4.39 -7.47 -18.23
C VAL A 3 5.75 -7.34 -17.51
N ALA A 4 6.12 -6.10 -17.20
CA ALA A 4 7.30 -5.80 -16.41
C ALA A 4 6.88 -5.27 -15.02
N ILE A 5 7.47 -5.80 -13.94
CA ILE A 5 7.11 -5.43 -12.56
C ILE A 5 8.37 -5.07 -11.78
N THR A 6 8.49 -3.82 -11.30
CA THR A 6 9.46 -3.48 -10.26
C THR A 6 8.85 -3.75 -8.89
N GLY A 7 9.67 -4.12 -7.91
CA GLY A 7 9.15 -4.50 -6.59
C GLY A 7 8.37 -5.82 -6.56
N GLY A 8 8.53 -6.69 -7.59
CA GLY A 8 7.84 -7.97 -7.70
C GLY A 8 8.09 -8.96 -6.55
N THR A 9 9.14 -8.74 -5.75
CA THR A 9 9.42 -9.52 -4.53
C THR A 9 8.84 -8.88 -3.25
N GLY A 10 8.30 -7.66 -3.35
CA GLY A 10 7.65 -6.95 -2.24
C GLY A 10 6.24 -7.47 -1.95
N PHE A 11 5.60 -6.94 -0.89
CA PHE A 11 4.30 -7.39 -0.43
C PHE A 11 3.22 -7.34 -1.53
N ILE A 12 2.95 -6.19 -2.11
CA ILE A 12 1.92 -6.06 -3.17
C ILE A 12 2.42 -6.68 -4.48
N GLY A 13 3.70 -6.44 -4.83
CA GLY A 13 4.27 -6.87 -6.11
C GLY A 13 4.25 -8.38 -6.32
N LYS A 14 4.45 -9.19 -5.28
CA LYS A 14 4.41 -10.67 -5.40
C LYS A 14 2.99 -11.20 -5.69
N HIS A 15 1.94 -10.57 -5.13
CA HIS A 15 0.55 -10.89 -5.44
C HIS A 15 0.21 -10.48 -6.88
N LEU A 16 0.66 -9.29 -7.32
CA LEU A 16 0.49 -8.84 -8.69
C LEU A 16 1.20 -9.76 -9.69
N LEU A 17 2.44 -10.16 -9.38
CA LEU A 17 3.21 -11.12 -10.19
C LEU A 17 2.46 -12.44 -10.33
N ALA A 18 2.01 -13.01 -9.22
CA ALA A 18 1.26 -14.26 -9.21
C ALA A 18 -0.05 -14.16 -10.02
N ARG A 19 -0.74 -13.01 -9.94
CA ARG A 19 -1.97 -12.75 -10.69
C ARG A 19 -1.72 -12.73 -12.20
N HIS A 20 -0.69 -12.06 -12.69
CA HIS A 20 -0.36 -12.01 -14.11
C HIS A 20 0.12 -13.36 -14.64
N VAL A 21 0.92 -14.10 -13.88
CA VAL A 21 1.31 -15.48 -14.23
C VAL A 21 0.08 -16.38 -14.36
N ALA A 22 -0.86 -16.31 -13.42
CA ALA A 22 -2.09 -17.11 -13.46
C ALA A 22 -3.00 -16.74 -14.66
N ARG A 23 -2.86 -15.53 -15.22
CA ARG A 23 -3.54 -15.09 -16.44
C ARG A 23 -2.85 -15.57 -17.73
N GLY A 24 -1.69 -16.22 -17.64
CA GLY A 24 -0.89 -16.64 -18.78
C GLY A 24 -0.05 -15.51 -19.40
N ASP A 25 0.14 -14.40 -18.73
CA ASP A 25 0.97 -13.29 -19.19
C ASP A 25 2.47 -13.66 -19.09
N GLN A 26 3.31 -13.17 -20.01
CA GLN A 26 4.76 -13.22 -19.90
C GLN A 26 5.22 -12.17 -18.89
N VAL A 27 5.59 -12.62 -17.68
CA VAL A 27 5.96 -11.74 -16.58
C VAL A 27 7.46 -11.73 -16.36
N ARG A 28 8.02 -10.54 -16.26
CA ARG A 28 9.39 -10.33 -15.78
C ARG A 28 9.38 -9.33 -14.63
N TYR A 29 10.27 -9.54 -13.66
CA TYR A 29 10.38 -8.66 -12.51
C TYR A 29 11.82 -8.24 -12.24
N LEU A 30 11.99 -6.97 -11.84
CA LEU A 30 13.31 -6.42 -11.50
C LEU A 30 13.68 -6.81 -10.07
N THR A 31 14.90 -7.28 -9.87
CA THR A 31 15.45 -7.67 -8.57
C THR A 31 16.95 -7.36 -8.46
N ARG A 32 17.39 -6.94 -7.26
CA ARG A 32 18.81 -6.76 -6.93
C ARG A 32 19.53 -8.07 -6.57
N ARG A 33 18.77 -9.14 -6.32
CA ARG A 33 19.31 -10.42 -5.83
C ARG A 33 19.81 -11.28 -6.99
N ARG A 34 21.11 -11.49 -7.08
CA ARG A 34 21.74 -12.33 -8.13
C ARG A 34 21.32 -13.80 -8.08
N ALA A 35 20.95 -14.30 -6.91
CA ALA A 35 20.50 -15.69 -6.72
C ALA A 35 18.96 -15.84 -6.86
N ALA A 36 18.26 -14.83 -7.37
CA ALA A 36 16.84 -14.96 -7.63
C ALA A 36 16.62 -16.00 -8.72
N LYS A 37 15.89 -17.07 -8.38
CA LYS A 37 15.41 -18.06 -9.35
C LYS A 37 14.12 -17.56 -9.98
N ASP A 38 13.85 -18.04 -11.19
CA ASP A 38 12.52 -17.84 -11.80
C ASP A 38 11.44 -18.26 -10.81
N THR A 39 10.55 -17.34 -10.52
CA THR A 39 9.55 -17.52 -9.48
C THR A 39 8.22 -17.81 -10.14
N ARG A 40 7.73 -19.06 -10.02
CA ARG A 40 6.37 -19.43 -10.42
C ARG A 40 5.97 -19.02 -11.85
N GLY A 41 6.87 -19.15 -12.82
CA GLY A 41 6.57 -18.78 -14.21
C GLY A 41 6.87 -17.32 -14.58
N ALA A 42 7.53 -16.56 -13.70
CA ALA A 42 8.01 -15.20 -13.99
C ALA A 42 9.54 -15.18 -14.07
N SER A 43 10.09 -14.45 -15.03
CA SER A 43 11.53 -14.31 -15.26
C SER A 43 12.15 -13.23 -14.38
N ALA A 44 13.20 -13.56 -13.64
CA ALA A 44 13.96 -12.60 -12.85
C ALA A 44 14.92 -11.79 -13.73
N HIS A 45 14.83 -10.46 -13.69
CA HIS A 45 15.78 -9.56 -14.33
C HIS A 45 16.62 -8.86 -13.27
N ILE A 46 17.94 -9.13 -13.29
CA ILE A 46 18.84 -8.55 -12.30
C ILE A 46 19.16 -7.12 -12.67
N GLY A 47 18.92 -6.19 -11.75
CA GLY A 47 19.18 -4.76 -11.93
C GLY A 47 18.79 -3.95 -10.71
N ASP A 48 19.22 -2.68 -10.69
CA ASP A 48 18.96 -1.72 -9.63
C ASP A 48 18.42 -0.43 -10.22
N LEU A 49 17.31 0.07 -9.68
CA LEU A 49 16.65 1.29 -10.12
C LEU A 49 17.57 2.53 -10.02
N SER A 50 18.46 2.55 -9.03
CA SER A 50 19.34 3.70 -8.76
C SER A 50 20.63 3.70 -9.61
N ARG A 51 20.85 2.70 -10.48
CA ARG A 51 22.14 2.54 -11.18
C ARG A 51 22.05 2.81 -12.68
N SER A 52 21.89 1.78 -13.49
CA SER A 52 22.08 1.84 -14.95
C SER A 52 20.76 1.95 -15.71
N VAL A 53 20.57 3.04 -16.46
CA VAL A 53 19.41 3.22 -17.35
C VAL A 53 19.41 2.16 -18.46
N ASP A 54 20.58 1.72 -18.97
CA ASP A 54 20.66 0.71 -20.02
C ASP A 54 20.23 -0.69 -19.53
N GLU A 55 20.53 -1.03 -18.26
CA GLU A 55 20.00 -2.26 -17.65
C GLU A 55 18.50 -2.19 -17.52
N LEU A 56 17.97 -1.05 -17.09
CA LEU A 56 16.53 -0.82 -16.98
C LEU A 56 15.85 -0.84 -18.35
N ARG A 57 16.50 -0.30 -19.40
CA ARG A 57 15.98 -0.36 -20.77
C ARG A 57 15.83 -1.81 -21.26
N ARG A 58 16.82 -2.68 -21.00
CA ARG A 58 16.69 -4.12 -21.31
C ARG A 58 15.54 -4.77 -20.55
N PHE A 59 15.33 -4.37 -19.30
CA PHE A 59 14.23 -4.87 -18.46
C PHE A 59 12.85 -4.45 -19.00
N VAL A 60 12.68 -3.20 -19.44
CA VAL A 60 11.36 -2.69 -19.86
C VAL A 60 11.04 -2.92 -21.35
N ARG A 61 12.04 -3.23 -22.19
CA ARG A 61 11.90 -3.31 -23.65
C ARG A 61 10.70 -4.18 -24.08
N GLY A 62 9.79 -3.58 -24.86
CA GLY A 62 8.62 -4.27 -25.42
C GLY A 62 7.58 -4.68 -24.38
N ALA A 63 7.63 -4.18 -23.15
CA ALA A 63 6.56 -4.42 -22.18
C ALA A 63 5.29 -3.68 -22.61
N GLU A 64 4.19 -4.39 -22.69
CA GLU A 64 2.88 -3.77 -22.91
C GLU A 64 2.45 -2.98 -21.68
N VAL A 65 2.78 -3.49 -20.48
CA VAL A 65 2.52 -2.81 -19.21
C VAL A 65 3.74 -2.90 -18.28
N LEU A 66 4.14 -1.75 -17.73
CA LEU A 66 5.11 -1.64 -16.66
C LEU A 66 4.40 -1.24 -15.35
N TYR A 67 4.45 -2.11 -14.35
CA TYR A 67 4.00 -1.80 -12.99
C TYR A 67 5.18 -1.37 -12.14
N HIS A 68 5.18 -0.13 -11.70
CA HIS A 68 6.20 0.38 -10.79
C HIS A 68 5.73 0.29 -9.34
N CYS A 69 6.00 -0.87 -8.70
CA CYS A 69 5.63 -1.16 -7.31
C CYS A 69 6.81 -1.09 -6.33
N ALA A 70 8.04 -0.88 -6.83
CA ALA A 70 9.21 -0.77 -5.97
C ALA A 70 9.16 0.52 -5.14
N ALA A 71 9.43 0.40 -3.85
CA ALA A 71 9.63 1.53 -2.96
C ALA A 71 10.49 1.13 -1.75
N GLU A 72 11.34 2.04 -1.28
CA GLU A 72 11.95 1.98 0.04
C GLU A 72 11.02 2.68 1.04
N LEU A 73 10.85 2.07 2.24
CA LEU A 73 9.85 2.50 3.23
C LEU A 73 10.47 2.90 4.58
N ARG A 74 11.75 2.64 4.81
CA ARG A 74 12.38 2.73 6.13
C ARG A 74 13.59 3.66 6.17
N ASP A 75 14.48 3.55 5.21
CA ASP A 75 15.70 4.33 5.12
C ASP A 75 15.45 5.59 4.29
N GLU A 76 15.47 6.76 4.93
CA GLU A 76 15.15 8.04 4.27
C GLU A 76 16.12 8.39 3.13
N VAL A 77 17.40 8.05 3.26
CA VAL A 77 18.40 8.29 2.20
C VAL A 77 18.09 7.39 1.00
N GLU A 78 17.87 6.11 1.25
CA GLU A 78 17.51 5.14 0.22
C GLU A 78 16.10 5.38 -0.35
N MET A 79 15.18 6.03 0.38
CA MET A 79 13.90 6.50 -0.17
C MET A 79 14.10 7.48 -1.33
N HIS A 80 15.01 8.45 -1.21
CA HIS A 80 15.29 9.36 -2.31
C HIS A 80 15.90 8.61 -3.50
N ASN A 81 16.89 7.77 -3.26
CA ASN A 81 17.58 7.00 -4.30
C ASN A 81 16.63 6.03 -5.03
N THR A 82 15.84 5.26 -4.29
CA THR A 82 14.94 4.25 -4.87
C THR A 82 13.65 4.86 -5.41
N ASN A 83 12.96 5.70 -4.60
CA ASN A 83 11.62 6.16 -4.95
C ASN A 83 11.65 7.33 -5.93
N VAL A 84 12.67 8.20 -5.89
CA VAL A 84 12.72 9.40 -6.73
C VAL A 84 13.68 9.18 -7.89
N LEU A 85 14.98 9.01 -7.63
CA LEU A 85 15.98 8.81 -8.70
C LEU A 85 15.71 7.52 -9.46
N GLY A 86 15.35 6.44 -8.76
CA GLY A 86 14.98 5.18 -9.37
C GLY A 86 13.77 5.29 -10.30
N THR A 87 12.76 6.09 -9.93
CA THR A 87 11.61 6.39 -10.81
C THR A 87 12.06 7.19 -12.04
N ALA A 88 12.91 8.20 -11.86
CA ALA A 88 13.43 9.01 -12.97
C ALA A 88 14.23 8.15 -13.96
N ASN A 89 15.13 7.29 -13.47
CA ASN A 89 15.93 6.39 -14.31
C ASN A 89 15.04 5.41 -15.07
N LEU A 90 14.03 4.86 -14.39
CA LEU A 90 13.09 3.92 -15.00
C LEU A 90 12.22 4.60 -16.08
N LEU A 91 11.80 5.85 -15.86
CA LEU A 91 11.09 6.67 -16.87
C LEU A 91 11.98 6.92 -18.10
N ALA A 92 13.24 7.28 -17.90
CA ALA A 92 14.20 7.46 -19.00
C ALA A 92 14.42 6.14 -19.79
N ALA A 93 14.43 5.01 -19.11
CA ALA A 93 14.55 3.69 -19.73
C ALA A 93 13.27 3.26 -20.48
N ALA A 94 12.11 3.67 -19.98
CA ALA A 94 10.80 3.27 -20.49
C ALA A 94 10.31 4.09 -21.70
N SER A 95 10.94 5.25 -21.96
CA SER A 95 10.55 6.15 -23.04
C SER A 95 10.60 5.46 -24.41
N GLY A 96 9.46 5.35 -25.08
CA GLY A 96 9.31 4.66 -26.36
C GLY A 96 9.41 3.12 -26.32
N GLU A 97 9.62 2.52 -25.15
CA GLU A 97 9.86 1.08 -24.99
C GLU A 97 8.64 0.32 -24.43
N ILE A 98 7.67 1.01 -23.85
CA ILE A 98 6.52 0.39 -23.18
C ILE A 98 5.18 0.93 -23.69
N GLY A 99 4.13 0.11 -23.58
CA GLY A 99 2.78 0.54 -23.94
C GLY A 99 2.09 1.38 -22.86
N ARG A 100 2.31 1.07 -21.57
CA ARG A 100 1.66 1.75 -20.45
C ARG A 100 2.49 1.65 -19.16
N TRP A 101 2.43 2.73 -18.36
CA TRP A 101 2.99 2.80 -17.01
C TRP A 101 1.88 2.80 -15.96
N VAL A 102 1.97 1.91 -14.97
CA VAL A 102 1.11 1.89 -13.77
C VAL A 102 1.97 2.17 -12.55
N GLN A 103 1.75 3.33 -11.93
CA GLN A 103 2.46 3.77 -10.72
C GLN A 103 1.71 3.33 -9.46
N LEU A 104 2.33 2.54 -8.60
CA LEU A 104 1.82 2.30 -7.26
C LEU A 104 2.29 3.42 -6.32
N SER A 105 1.37 4.30 -5.96
CA SER A 105 1.56 5.39 -5.01
C SER A 105 0.95 5.07 -3.64
N SER A 106 0.43 6.06 -2.92
CA SER A 106 -0.22 5.93 -1.61
C SER A 106 -1.15 7.11 -1.36
N THR A 107 -2.23 6.92 -0.60
CA THR A 107 -3.04 8.03 -0.06
C THR A 107 -2.25 8.92 0.90
N GLY A 108 -1.12 8.46 1.43
CA GLY A 108 -0.23 9.29 2.26
C GLY A 108 0.27 10.58 1.58
N VAL A 109 0.24 10.66 0.23
CA VAL A 109 0.61 11.90 -0.49
C VAL A 109 -0.29 13.08 -0.14
N TYR A 110 -1.52 12.83 0.35
CA TYR A 110 -2.44 13.89 0.80
C TYR A 110 -2.13 14.41 2.21
N GLY A 111 -1.24 13.75 2.95
CA GLY A 111 -0.89 14.09 4.33
C GLY A 111 -1.83 13.52 5.38
N SER A 112 -1.51 13.78 6.65
CA SER A 112 -2.24 13.24 7.80
C SER A 112 -3.19 14.24 8.50
N GLU A 113 -3.14 15.51 8.12
CA GLU A 113 -3.93 16.57 8.79
C GLU A 113 -5.33 16.78 8.18
N LEU A 114 -5.68 15.96 7.19
CA LEU A 114 -6.96 16.08 6.50
C LEU A 114 -8.11 15.48 7.32
N HIS A 115 -9.24 16.14 7.26
CA HIS A 115 -10.50 15.70 7.87
C HIS A 115 -11.60 15.63 6.80
N GLY A 116 -12.52 14.69 6.96
CA GLY A 116 -13.63 14.52 6.03
C GLY A 116 -13.25 13.73 4.77
N ASP A 117 -13.97 13.96 3.70
CA ASP A 117 -13.85 13.20 2.45
C ASP A 117 -12.70 13.72 1.58
N ILE A 118 -11.78 12.83 1.24
CA ILE A 118 -10.62 13.08 0.36
C ILE A 118 -10.82 12.31 -0.93
N ASN A 119 -10.78 13.01 -2.05
CA ASN A 119 -10.75 12.45 -3.39
C ASN A 119 -9.45 12.81 -4.11
N GLU A 120 -9.29 12.37 -5.33
CA GLU A 120 -8.06 12.57 -6.11
C GLU A 120 -7.77 14.03 -6.52
N GLY A 121 -8.74 14.92 -6.34
CA GLY A 121 -8.59 16.37 -6.53
C GLY A 121 -8.09 17.12 -5.30
N ALA A 122 -7.96 16.44 -4.14
CA ALA A 122 -7.44 17.05 -2.93
C ALA A 122 -5.97 17.47 -3.09
N GLU A 123 -5.57 18.49 -2.32
CA GLU A 123 -4.20 19.00 -2.33
C GLU A 123 -3.20 17.94 -1.87
N ILE A 124 -2.06 17.88 -2.55
CA ILE A 124 -0.93 17.01 -2.19
C ILE A 124 -0.10 17.71 -1.11
N ASN A 125 -0.17 17.21 0.11
CA ASN A 125 0.47 17.82 1.30
C ASN A 125 1.23 16.78 2.15
N PRO A 126 2.30 16.14 1.61
CA PRO A 126 3.03 15.07 2.28
C PRO A 126 3.81 15.59 3.50
N VAL A 127 3.71 14.91 4.64
CA VAL A 127 4.29 15.36 5.92
C VAL A 127 5.58 14.64 6.32
N ASN A 128 5.83 13.42 5.81
CA ASN A 128 7.04 12.65 6.12
C ASN A 128 7.88 12.33 4.87
N ALA A 129 9.09 11.79 5.05
CA ALA A 129 10.02 11.49 3.96
C ALA A 129 9.43 10.52 2.92
N TYR A 130 8.74 9.46 3.37
CA TYR A 130 8.10 8.50 2.48
C TYR A 130 7.01 9.16 1.63
N GLU A 131 6.10 9.90 2.23
CA GLU A 131 5.02 10.59 1.53
C GLU A 131 5.56 11.61 0.53
N ARG A 132 6.60 12.38 0.91
CA ARG A 132 7.29 13.31 0.00
C ARG A 132 7.93 12.59 -1.18
N SER A 133 8.58 11.44 -0.94
CA SER A 133 9.18 10.66 -2.02
C SER A 133 8.14 10.13 -3.00
N LYS A 134 6.98 9.65 -2.51
CA LYS A 134 5.87 9.19 -3.35
C LYS A 134 5.22 10.33 -4.13
N ALA A 135 4.99 11.48 -3.49
CA ALA A 135 4.45 12.66 -4.17
C ALA A 135 5.38 13.18 -5.27
N THR A 136 6.70 13.15 -5.03
CA THR A 136 7.70 13.52 -6.04
C THR A 136 7.71 12.52 -7.19
N SER A 137 7.65 11.22 -6.92
CA SER A 137 7.55 10.18 -7.95
C SER A 137 6.28 10.35 -8.80
N ASP A 138 5.14 10.62 -8.19
CA ASP A 138 3.89 10.87 -8.91
C ASP A 138 4.03 12.07 -9.87
N LYS A 139 4.66 13.17 -9.41
CA LYS A 139 4.94 14.35 -10.27
C LYS A 139 5.82 13.99 -11.46
N LEU A 140 6.86 13.19 -11.27
CA LEU A 140 7.74 12.74 -12.37
C LEU A 140 6.96 11.93 -13.42
N VAL A 141 6.11 11.00 -12.97
CA VAL A 141 5.29 10.17 -13.84
C VAL A 141 4.25 11.00 -14.60
N CYS A 142 3.57 11.93 -13.94
CA CYS A 142 2.61 12.83 -14.59
C CYS A 142 3.30 13.74 -15.62
N ALA A 143 4.48 14.27 -15.29
CA ALA A 143 5.25 15.08 -16.24
C ALA A 143 5.73 14.28 -17.47
N ALA A 144 6.06 13.00 -17.31
CA ALA A 144 6.40 12.12 -18.42
C ALA A 144 5.18 11.82 -19.30
N ALA A 145 3.98 11.65 -18.70
CA ALA A 145 2.74 11.51 -19.44
C ALA A 145 2.50 12.69 -20.39
N GLU A 146 2.64 13.91 -19.87
CA GLU A 146 2.42 15.15 -20.65
C GLU A 146 3.49 15.37 -21.72
N LYS A 147 4.78 15.23 -21.35
CA LYS A 147 5.89 15.58 -22.23
C LYS A 147 6.25 14.52 -23.26
N GLN A 148 6.06 13.24 -22.92
CA GLN A 148 6.49 12.10 -23.73
C GLN A 148 5.31 11.32 -24.33
N ASN A 149 4.08 11.78 -24.08
CA ASN A 149 2.85 11.08 -24.45
C ASN A 149 2.84 9.62 -23.96
N LEU A 150 3.42 9.37 -22.77
CA LEU A 150 3.48 8.05 -22.13
C LEU A 150 2.14 7.77 -21.47
N PRO A 151 1.38 6.76 -21.91
CA PRO A 151 0.15 6.37 -21.23
C PRO A 151 0.48 5.94 -19.80
N CYS A 152 0.06 6.71 -18.79
CA CYS A 152 0.33 6.38 -17.40
C CYS A 152 -0.86 6.63 -16.49
N VAL A 153 -0.90 5.88 -15.40
CA VAL A 153 -1.90 5.94 -14.34
C VAL A 153 -1.22 5.81 -12.98
N VAL A 154 -1.75 6.53 -11.99
CA VAL A 154 -1.27 6.50 -10.61
C VAL A 154 -2.33 5.88 -9.72
N LEU A 155 -2.03 4.77 -9.05
CA LEU A 155 -2.91 4.15 -8.07
C LEU A 155 -2.46 4.54 -6.66
N ARG A 156 -3.38 5.09 -5.86
CA ARG A 156 -3.16 5.54 -4.48
C ARG A 156 -3.97 4.69 -3.50
N PRO A 157 -3.47 3.53 -3.07
CA PRO A 157 -4.16 2.73 -2.06
C PRO A 157 -4.07 3.39 -0.67
N SER A 158 -5.09 3.15 0.16
CA SER A 158 -5.04 3.38 1.60
C SER A 158 -4.17 2.30 2.28
N ASN A 159 -4.29 2.08 3.60
CA ASN A 159 -3.48 1.10 4.31
C ASN A 159 -3.72 -0.32 3.80
N VAL A 160 -2.77 -0.86 3.04
CA VAL A 160 -2.88 -2.21 2.46
C VAL A 160 -2.55 -3.27 3.50
N TYR A 161 -3.41 -4.27 3.64
CA TYR A 161 -3.19 -5.41 4.52
C TYR A 161 -3.38 -6.76 3.81
N GLY A 162 -2.79 -7.80 4.42
CA GLY A 162 -2.88 -9.20 3.99
C GLY A 162 -2.06 -10.07 4.92
N THR A 163 -2.30 -11.38 4.90
CA THR A 163 -1.72 -12.34 5.88
C THR A 163 -0.20 -12.36 5.91
N ASP A 164 0.44 -11.96 4.82
CA ASP A 164 1.89 -11.96 4.63
C ASP A 164 2.51 -10.54 4.61
N MET A 165 1.76 -9.54 5.12
CA MET A 165 2.26 -8.17 5.18
C MET A 165 3.42 -8.02 6.17
N PRO A 166 4.45 -7.20 5.84
CA PRO A 166 5.61 -7.02 6.71
C PRO A 166 5.32 -6.15 7.95
N ASN A 167 4.23 -5.37 7.92
CA ASN A 167 3.86 -4.45 8.99
C ASN A 167 3.08 -5.19 10.09
N GLN A 168 3.56 -5.12 11.33
CA GLN A 168 2.97 -5.80 12.48
C GLN A 168 1.88 -4.99 13.21
N SER A 169 1.51 -3.80 12.72
CA SER A 169 0.58 -2.90 13.44
C SER A 169 -0.82 -3.51 13.62
N LEU A 170 -1.32 -4.18 12.60
CA LEU A 170 -2.63 -4.85 12.65
C LEU A 170 -2.60 -6.09 13.56
N PHE A 171 -1.50 -6.84 13.57
CA PHE A 171 -1.30 -7.95 14.51
C PHE A 171 -1.31 -7.46 15.97
N GLN A 172 -0.67 -6.31 16.25
CA GLN A 172 -0.70 -5.71 17.58
C GLN A 172 -2.11 -5.25 17.98
N LEU A 173 -2.88 -4.70 17.04
CA LEU A 173 -4.27 -4.34 17.30
C LEU A 173 -5.11 -5.56 17.67
N ILE A 174 -5.01 -6.64 16.89
CA ILE A 174 -5.72 -7.91 17.19
C ILE A 174 -5.33 -8.44 18.57
N LYS A 175 -4.04 -8.44 18.90
CA LYS A 175 -3.53 -8.86 20.21
C LYS A 175 -4.12 -8.04 21.35
N MET A 176 -4.24 -6.72 21.19
CA MET A 176 -4.84 -5.84 22.20
C MET A 176 -6.34 -6.12 22.37
N ILE A 177 -7.06 -6.39 21.28
CA ILE A 177 -8.48 -6.74 21.34
C ILE A 177 -8.64 -8.10 22.01
N ASP A 178 -7.84 -9.10 21.64
CA ASP A 178 -7.89 -10.45 22.21
C ASP A 178 -7.60 -10.46 23.70
N SER A 179 -6.61 -9.69 24.17
CA SER A 179 -6.27 -9.56 25.59
C SER A 179 -7.22 -8.67 26.39
N GLY A 180 -8.24 -8.04 25.77
CA GLY A 180 -9.16 -7.12 26.43
C GLY A 180 -8.55 -5.77 26.84
N MET A 181 -7.33 -5.45 26.35
CA MET A 181 -6.61 -4.21 26.67
C MET A 181 -6.93 -3.07 25.69
N PHE A 182 -7.69 -3.33 24.63
CA PHE A 182 -8.03 -2.30 23.68
C PHE A 182 -9.06 -1.31 24.24
N PHE A 183 -8.88 -0.04 23.93
CA PHE A 183 -9.84 1.03 24.20
C PHE A 183 -9.84 2.03 23.06
N PHE A 184 -10.99 2.63 22.80
CA PHE A 184 -11.13 3.73 21.84
C PHE A 184 -10.63 5.04 22.42
N ILE A 185 -10.17 5.95 21.56
CA ILE A 185 -9.67 7.29 21.93
C ILE A 185 -10.61 8.35 21.32
N GLY A 186 -10.97 9.33 22.11
CA GLY A 186 -11.77 10.46 21.66
C GLY A 186 -13.24 10.09 21.35
N LYS A 187 -13.88 10.85 20.47
CA LYS A 187 -15.29 10.67 20.09
C LYS A 187 -15.48 9.50 19.14
N HIS A 188 -16.71 9.04 18.97
CA HIS A 188 -17.09 8.05 17.95
C HIS A 188 -16.81 8.55 16.52
N GLY A 189 -16.68 7.61 15.57
CA GLY A 189 -16.55 7.92 14.14
C GLY A 189 -15.12 8.18 13.69
N ALA A 190 -14.11 7.70 14.41
CA ALA A 190 -12.79 7.51 13.82
C ALA A 190 -12.88 6.50 12.67
N VAL A 191 -12.04 6.66 11.64
CA VAL A 191 -12.11 5.90 10.39
C VAL A 191 -10.90 4.99 10.25
N ALA A 192 -11.15 3.71 10.02
CA ALA A 192 -10.18 2.72 9.64
C ALA A 192 -10.10 2.64 8.10
N ASN A 193 -9.10 3.29 7.52
CA ASN A 193 -8.85 3.29 6.07
C ASN A 193 -7.91 2.14 5.70
N TYR A 194 -8.47 0.97 5.50
CA TYR A 194 -7.73 -0.21 5.08
C TYR A 194 -8.24 -0.73 3.74
N ILE A 195 -7.42 -1.51 3.05
CA ILE A 195 -7.80 -2.23 1.85
C ILE A 195 -7.04 -3.55 1.78
N GLN A 196 -7.72 -4.63 1.45
CA GLN A 196 -7.12 -5.96 1.32
C GLN A 196 -6.23 -6.01 0.07
N VAL A 197 -5.07 -6.68 0.16
CA VAL A 197 -4.03 -6.69 -0.89
C VAL A 197 -4.54 -7.18 -2.25
N GLU A 198 -5.43 -8.18 -2.27
CA GLU A 198 -5.99 -8.70 -3.54
C GLU A 198 -6.89 -7.67 -4.24
N ASN A 199 -7.60 -6.82 -3.48
CA ASN A 199 -8.36 -5.70 -4.03
C ASN A 199 -7.43 -4.66 -4.69
N VAL A 200 -6.25 -4.39 -4.09
CA VAL A 200 -5.23 -3.51 -4.69
C VAL A 200 -4.67 -4.13 -5.97
N VAL A 201 -4.44 -5.44 -5.98
CA VAL A 201 -3.99 -6.17 -7.17
C VAL A 201 -5.03 -6.13 -8.27
N ASP A 202 -6.32 -6.32 -7.95
CA ASP A 202 -7.41 -6.20 -8.91
C ASP A 202 -7.46 -4.79 -9.53
N ALA A 203 -7.28 -3.74 -8.72
CA ALA A 203 -7.20 -2.36 -9.20
C ALA A 203 -5.95 -2.11 -10.08
N LEU A 204 -4.77 -2.63 -9.69
CA LEU A 204 -3.56 -2.52 -10.51
C LEU A 204 -3.74 -3.20 -11.88
N VAL A 205 -4.26 -4.42 -11.90
CA VAL A 205 -4.53 -5.14 -13.16
C VAL A 205 -5.50 -4.35 -14.03
N LEU A 206 -6.57 -3.81 -13.45
CA LEU A 206 -7.54 -2.99 -14.16
C LEU A 206 -6.91 -1.73 -14.74
N CYS A 207 -6.04 -1.04 -13.99
CA CYS A 207 -5.25 0.09 -14.47
C CYS A 207 -4.31 -0.31 -15.63
N GLY A 208 -3.73 -1.50 -15.59
CA GLY A 208 -2.83 -1.98 -16.63
C GLY A 208 -3.55 -2.45 -17.91
N THR A 209 -4.76 -3.00 -17.79
CA THR A 209 -5.46 -3.66 -18.90
C THR A 209 -6.68 -2.90 -19.42
N GLY A 210 -7.16 -1.88 -18.70
CA GLY A 210 -8.33 -1.09 -19.09
C GLY A 210 -8.12 -0.30 -20.38
N GLY A 211 -9.23 -0.02 -21.09
CA GLY A 211 -9.22 0.62 -22.43
C GLY A 211 -9.21 2.15 -22.45
N LEU A 212 -9.15 2.83 -21.30
CA LEU A 212 -9.19 4.30 -21.24
C LEU A 212 -7.84 4.95 -21.54
N PRO A 213 -7.82 6.17 -22.14
CA PRO A 213 -6.60 6.96 -22.24
C PRO A 213 -6.18 7.43 -20.85
N PHE A 214 -5.07 6.90 -20.34
CA PHE A 214 -4.54 7.25 -19.03
C PHE A 214 -3.42 8.29 -19.20
N ASN A 215 -3.75 9.57 -19.02
CA ASN A 215 -2.79 10.68 -19.16
C ASN A 215 -2.42 11.23 -17.76
N GLY A 216 -1.69 10.45 -16.96
CA GLY A 216 -1.33 10.85 -15.59
C GLY A 216 -2.47 10.80 -14.59
N ARG A 217 -3.58 10.13 -14.90
CA ARG A 217 -4.76 10.08 -14.05
C ARG A 217 -4.48 9.32 -12.76
N ALA A 218 -4.90 9.89 -11.63
CA ALA A 218 -4.78 9.24 -10.33
C ALA A 218 -6.10 8.59 -9.92
N TYR A 219 -6.01 7.45 -9.23
CA TYR A 219 -7.13 6.75 -8.62
C TYR A 219 -6.84 6.38 -7.18
N ILE A 220 -7.76 6.67 -6.28
CA ILE A 220 -7.76 6.19 -4.90
C ILE A 220 -8.44 4.83 -4.84
N VAL A 221 -7.88 3.90 -4.07
CA VAL A 221 -8.56 2.66 -3.67
C VAL A 221 -8.51 2.51 -2.16
N SER A 222 -9.67 2.31 -1.57
CA SER A 222 -9.87 2.18 -0.12
C SER A 222 -11.14 1.38 0.17
N ASP A 223 -11.18 0.71 1.31
CA ASP A 223 -12.37 0.11 1.87
C ASP A 223 -12.48 0.55 3.33
N HIS A 224 -13.02 1.74 3.55
CA HIS A 224 -13.09 2.35 4.86
C HIS A 224 -14.31 1.86 5.67
N ARG A 225 -14.14 1.80 6.99
CA ARG A 225 -15.20 1.58 7.97
C ARG A 225 -15.00 2.52 9.15
N THR A 226 -16.00 2.64 10.00
CA THR A 226 -15.75 3.21 11.32
C THR A 226 -14.76 2.31 12.08
N LEU A 227 -13.95 2.91 12.94
CA LEU A 227 -13.03 2.13 13.78
C LEU A 227 -13.79 1.15 14.67
N GLU A 228 -15.01 1.52 15.07
CA GLU A 228 -15.92 0.68 15.85
C GLU A 228 -16.29 -0.60 15.07
N ASP A 229 -16.72 -0.47 13.82
CA ASP A 229 -17.09 -1.61 12.96
C ASP A 229 -15.87 -2.50 12.68
N PHE A 230 -14.73 -1.87 12.37
CA PHE A 230 -13.48 -2.58 12.12
C PHE A 230 -13.03 -3.43 13.34
N VAL A 231 -13.05 -2.83 14.53
CA VAL A 231 -12.71 -3.50 15.79
C VAL A 231 -13.76 -4.56 16.15
N GLY A 232 -15.04 -4.27 15.88
CA GLY A 232 -16.15 -5.20 16.06
C GLY A 232 -16.00 -6.46 15.22
N ALA A 233 -15.62 -6.31 13.94
CA ALA A 233 -15.37 -7.44 13.04
C ALA A 233 -14.21 -8.34 13.56
N ILE A 234 -13.13 -7.75 14.04
CA ILE A 234 -12.03 -8.49 14.68
C ILE A 234 -12.52 -9.24 15.92
N ALA A 235 -13.22 -8.55 16.83
CA ALA A 235 -13.71 -9.12 18.07
C ALA A 235 -14.66 -10.31 17.81
N ALA A 236 -15.53 -10.20 16.82
CA ALA A 236 -16.46 -11.29 16.44
C ALA A 236 -15.70 -12.57 16.03
N VAL A 237 -14.64 -12.46 15.21
CA VAL A 237 -13.83 -13.61 14.81
C VAL A 237 -13.04 -14.22 15.98
N LEU A 238 -12.63 -13.37 16.94
CA LEU A 238 -11.98 -13.83 18.17
C LEU A 238 -12.95 -14.51 19.13
N GLY A 239 -14.27 -14.41 18.90
CA GLY A 239 -15.31 -14.90 19.83
C GLY A 239 -15.43 -14.02 21.09
N LYS A 240 -15.09 -12.72 20.98
CA LYS A 240 -15.09 -11.75 22.07
C LYS A 240 -16.19 -10.70 21.90
N LYS A 241 -16.64 -10.14 23.01
CA LYS A 241 -17.51 -8.95 22.96
C LYS A 241 -16.70 -7.78 22.39
N ALA A 242 -17.33 -6.98 21.53
CA ALA A 242 -16.72 -5.77 21.02
C ALA A 242 -16.31 -4.83 22.18
N PRO A 243 -15.10 -4.28 22.15
CA PRO A 243 -14.64 -3.33 23.17
C PRO A 243 -15.58 -2.11 23.26
N GLN A 244 -15.85 -1.66 24.48
CA GLN A 244 -16.70 -0.49 24.74
C GLN A 244 -15.95 0.64 25.45
N LYS A 245 -14.78 0.32 26.06
CA LYS A 245 -14.00 1.30 26.80
C LYS A 245 -13.51 2.42 25.88
N ARG A 246 -13.67 3.67 26.33
CA ARG A 246 -13.27 4.86 25.59
C ARG A 246 -12.63 5.86 26.56
N LEU A 247 -11.50 6.43 26.14
CA LEU A 247 -10.80 7.45 26.92
C LEU A 247 -10.84 8.79 26.19
N PRO A 248 -10.96 9.92 26.94
CA PRO A 248 -10.86 11.26 26.35
C PRO A 248 -9.52 11.45 25.63
N GLU A 249 -9.56 11.99 24.42
CA GLU A 249 -8.36 12.17 23.59
C GLU A 249 -7.32 13.08 24.25
N SER A 250 -7.78 14.18 24.89
CA SER A 250 -6.88 15.10 25.61
C SER A 250 -6.07 14.42 26.71
N LEU A 251 -6.70 13.52 27.49
CA LEU A 251 -6.02 12.77 28.53
C LEU A 251 -4.99 11.80 27.96
N VAL A 252 -5.35 11.11 26.86
CA VAL A 252 -4.43 10.16 26.21
C VAL A 252 -3.25 10.89 25.59
N ARG A 253 -3.47 12.04 24.92
CA ARG A 253 -2.39 12.86 24.34
C ARG A 253 -1.47 13.42 25.42
N ALA A 254 -2.02 13.91 26.55
CA ALA A 254 -1.22 14.38 27.68
C ALA A 254 -0.37 13.24 28.27
N ALA A 255 -0.96 12.06 28.48
CA ALA A 255 -0.22 10.89 28.98
C ALA A 255 0.91 10.47 28.04
N VAL A 256 0.66 10.45 26.72
CA VAL A 256 1.67 10.13 25.69
C VAL A 256 2.80 11.18 25.67
N ALA A 257 2.47 12.47 25.79
CA ALA A 257 3.46 13.55 25.84
C ALA A 257 4.36 13.45 27.08
N LEU A 258 3.79 13.16 28.25
CA LEU A 258 4.54 12.95 29.50
C LEU A 258 5.40 11.67 29.46
N ALA A 259 4.88 10.60 28.83
CA ALA A 259 5.57 9.33 28.70
C ALA A 259 6.61 9.31 27.57
N GLY A 260 6.74 10.37 26.78
CA GLY A 260 7.64 10.43 25.62
C GLY A 260 9.12 10.19 25.92
N SER A 261 9.52 10.32 27.21
CA SER A 261 10.86 10.00 27.72
C SER A 261 11.01 8.55 28.22
N ILE A 262 9.94 7.76 28.24
CA ILE A 262 9.95 6.38 28.73
C ILE A 262 10.24 5.42 27.59
N PRO A 263 11.41 4.74 27.56
CA PRO A 263 11.71 3.73 26.55
C PRO A 263 10.63 2.63 26.56
N LYS A 264 10.11 2.27 25.36
CA LYS A 264 9.10 1.21 25.18
C LYS A 264 7.68 1.55 25.68
N PHE A 265 7.32 2.83 25.86
CA PHE A 265 5.91 3.15 26.10
C PHE A 265 5.04 2.64 24.92
N PRO A 266 3.96 1.87 25.20
CA PRO A 266 3.25 1.13 24.15
C PRO A 266 2.45 2.00 23.18
N LEU A 267 2.15 3.25 23.56
CA LEU A 267 1.33 4.17 22.76
C LEU A 267 2.18 5.36 22.29
N LYS A 268 2.45 5.42 20.98
CA LYS A 268 3.16 6.54 20.34
C LYS A 268 2.16 7.59 19.83
N PRO A 269 2.56 8.90 19.67
CA PRO A 269 1.70 9.94 19.11
C PRO A 269 1.04 9.51 17.79
N SER A 270 1.80 8.96 16.85
CA SER A 270 1.28 8.47 15.56
C SER A 270 0.21 7.38 15.68
N ARG A 271 0.22 6.62 16.77
CA ARG A 271 -0.81 5.62 17.04
C ARG A 271 -2.10 6.28 17.54
N VAL A 272 -1.99 7.35 18.34
CA VAL A 272 -3.15 8.16 18.74
C VAL A 272 -3.78 8.79 17.50
N ASP A 273 -2.97 9.39 16.63
CA ASP A 273 -3.45 9.99 15.38
C ASP A 273 -4.19 8.98 14.51
N ALA A 274 -3.63 7.78 14.34
CA ALA A 274 -4.28 6.70 13.57
C ALA A 274 -5.63 6.25 14.17
N LEU A 275 -5.77 6.26 15.51
CA LEU A 275 -6.99 5.85 16.20
C LEU A 275 -8.03 6.97 16.37
N THR A 276 -7.67 8.21 16.02
CA THR A 276 -8.57 9.37 16.07
C THR A 276 -8.85 9.99 14.70
N ASN A 277 -8.19 9.48 13.64
CA ASN A 277 -8.34 9.95 12.27
C ASN A 277 -9.80 9.81 11.79
N ARG A 278 -10.31 10.84 11.09
CA ARG A 278 -11.67 10.90 10.54
C ARG A 278 -11.69 11.16 9.03
N THR A 279 -10.55 11.01 8.41
CA THR A 279 -10.43 11.13 6.95
C THR A 279 -11.04 9.90 6.29
N VAL A 280 -11.87 10.12 5.29
CA VAL A 280 -12.41 9.08 4.41
C VAL A 280 -11.78 9.25 3.03
N TYR A 281 -11.07 8.25 2.56
CA TYR A 281 -10.56 8.22 1.19
C TYR A 281 -11.62 7.68 0.24
N ARG A 282 -12.12 8.55 -0.66
CA ARG A 282 -13.18 8.23 -1.62
C ARG A 282 -12.60 7.47 -2.82
N ALA A 283 -13.16 6.30 -3.09
CA ALA A 283 -12.77 5.46 -4.24
C ALA A 283 -13.82 5.50 -5.38
N ASP A 284 -14.60 6.58 -5.46
CA ASP A 284 -15.71 6.69 -6.41
C ASP A 284 -15.23 6.78 -7.86
N ARG A 285 -14.10 7.45 -8.10
CA ARG A 285 -13.56 7.67 -9.45
C ARG A 285 -13.17 6.37 -10.14
N ILE A 286 -12.43 5.50 -9.46
CA ILE A 286 -12.02 4.23 -10.06
C ILE A 286 -13.24 3.33 -10.32
N GLY A 287 -14.26 3.41 -9.47
CA GLY A 287 -15.53 2.71 -9.65
C GLY A 287 -16.29 3.19 -10.88
N SER A 288 -16.46 4.50 -11.03
CA SER A 288 -17.23 5.10 -12.13
C SER A 288 -16.51 5.03 -13.47
N GLU A 289 -15.18 5.20 -13.50
CA GLU A 289 -14.42 5.25 -14.76
C GLU A 289 -13.93 3.87 -15.23
N LEU A 290 -13.56 2.98 -14.30
CA LEU A 290 -13.00 1.66 -14.62
C LEU A 290 -13.90 0.48 -14.22
N GLY A 291 -15.06 0.73 -13.61
CA GLY A 291 -15.96 -0.32 -13.14
C GLY A 291 -15.40 -1.12 -11.95
N TYR A 292 -14.39 -0.57 -11.25
CA TYR A 292 -13.76 -1.23 -10.11
C TYR A 292 -14.73 -1.39 -8.94
N LYS A 293 -14.69 -2.56 -8.31
CA LYS A 293 -15.37 -2.84 -7.02
C LYS A 293 -14.44 -3.70 -6.16
N ASN A 294 -14.44 -3.44 -4.85
CA ASN A 294 -13.76 -4.32 -3.91
C ASN A 294 -14.39 -5.72 -4.00
N ARG A 295 -13.60 -6.72 -4.35
CA ARG A 295 -14.04 -8.13 -4.44
C ARG A 295 -14.13 -8.77 -3.06
N ILE A 296 -13.22 -8.41 -2.16
CA ILE A 296 -13.14 -8.87 -0.78
C ILE A 296 -13.56 -7.69 0.09
N SER A 297 -14.64 -7.83 0.85
CA SER A 297 -15.09 -6.80 1.80
C SER A 297 -14.10 -6.66 2.97
N MET A 298 -14.14 -5.52 3.67
CA MET A 298 -13.34 -5.29 4.87
C MET A 298 -13.58 -6.40 5.91
N GLU A 299 -14.84 -6.77 6.12
CA GLU A 299 -15.26 -7.77 7.10
C GLU A 299 -14.69 -9.16 6.77
N GLU A 300 -14.76 -9.56 5.50
CA GLU A 300 -14.20 -10.83 5.03
C GLU A 300 -12.68 -10.84 5.16
N GLY A 301 -12.00 -9.82 4.64
CA GLY A 301 -10.55 -9.74 4.63
C GLY A 301 -9.95 -9.64 6.04
N VAL A 302 -10.54 -8.80 6.91
CA VAL A 302 -10.08 -8.70 8.31
C VAL A 302 -10.40 -9.95 9.11
N GLY A 303 -11.50 -10.61 8.76
CA GLY A 303 -11.86 -11.90 9.34
C GLY A 303 -10.85 -12.99 8.99
N GLU A 304 -10.44 -13.09 7.72
CA GLU A 304 -9.39 -14.00 7.27
C GLU A 304 -8.06 -13.72 7.98
N PHE A 305 -7.67 -12.45 8.02
CA PHE A 305 -6.45 -12.00 8.68
C PHE A 305 -6.44 -12.34 10.18
N THR A 306 -7.57 -12.17 10.87
CA THR A 306 -7.72 -12.47 12.29
C THR A 306 -7.65 -13.98 12.55
N ARG A 307 -8.28 -14.82 11.71
CA ARG A 307 -8.14 -16.28 11.76
C ARG A 307 -6.70 -16.75 11.56
N TYR A 308 -6.00 -16.17 10.58
CA TYR A 308 -4.58 -16.43 10.34
C TYR A 308 -3.74 -16.12 11.59
N TRP A 309 -3.96 -14.95 12.21
CA TRP A 309 -3.28 -14.57 13.45
C TRP A 309 -3.56 -15.56 14.59
N LYS A 310 -4.82 -15.95 14.78
CA LYS A 310 -5.25 -16.88 15.85
C LYS A 310 -4.57 -18.25 15.68
N ASN A 311 -4.52 -18.78 14.47
CA ASN A 311 -3.90 -20.07 14.17
C ASN A 311 -2.37 -20.04 14.38
N GLY A 312 -1.70 -18.96 14.03
CA GLY A 312 -0.26 -18.75 14.29
C GLY A 312 0.06 -18.59 15.76
N SER A 313 -0.80 -17.93 16.54
CA SER A 313 -0.63 -17.73 17.97
C SER A 313 -0.79 -19.03 18.77
N THR A 314 -1.61 -19.97 18.32
CA THR A 314 -1.80 -21.30 18.95
C THR A 314 -0.63 -22.26 18.68
N SER A 315 0.15 -22.03 17.61
CA SER A 315 1.33 -22.85 17.28
C SER A 315 2.63 -22.39 17.97
N GLY A 316 2.56 -21.37 18.84
CA GLY A 316 3.72 -20.88 19.60
C GLY A 316 4.77 -20.12 18.80
N GLN A 317 4.55 -19.93 17.50
CA GLN A 317 5.37 -19.07 16.66
C GLN A 317 4.53 -17.86 16.24
N PRO A 318 4.95 -16.61 16.52
CA PRO A 318 4.40 -15.48 15.80
C PRO A 318 4.62 -15.74 14.31
N PRO A 319 3.63 -15.45 13.44
CA PRO A 319 3.83 -15.62 12.00
C PRO A 319 5.08 -14.83 11.62
N GLU A 320 6.15 -15.57 11.29
CA GLU A 320 7.40 -14.98 10.85
C GLU A 320 7.09 -14.13 9.62
N ALA A 321 7.42 -12.85 9.70
CA ALA A 321 7.56 -12.00 8.53
C ALA A 321 8.65 -12.65 7.65
N LYS A 322 8.28 -13.55 6.75
CA LYS A 322 9.20 -14.10 5.73
C LYS A 322 9.59 -12.96 4.82
N GLY A 323 10.68 -12.29 5.16
CA GLY A 323 11.20 -11.20 4.35
C GLY A 323 12.41 -10.52 4.99
N ARG A 324 13.58 -11.14 4.93
CA ARG A 324 14.85 -10.42 4.85
C ARG A 324 15.24 -10.23 3.39
#